data_a8e931e6d575ca7a1235063821a894da
#
_entry.id   a8e931e6d575ca7a1235063821a894da
#
_cell.length_a   1.000
_cell.length_b   1.000
_cell.length_c   1.000
_cell.angle_alpha   90.00
_cell.angle_beta   90.00
_cell.angle_gamma   90.00
#
_symmetry.space_group_name_H-M   'P 1'
#
loop_
_entity.id
_entity.type
_entity.pdbx_description
1 polymer ?
#
loop_
_entity_poly.entity_id
_entity_poly.type
_entity_poly.pdbx_seq_one_letter_code
_entity_poly.pdbx_strand_id
1 'polypeptide(L)'
;MSVPAQDLAAAAAILEAGGLVAFPTETVYGLGADAENPAAVARIYEAKGRPSDHPVIVHVAPGADLAHWSDDLPSEAQQLVAAFWPGPLTLIVKRAAHIPDAVSGGQDTVGLRCPSHPVAIALLRTFKGGKGGLAAPSANKFGNVSPTTAQHVRDEFAAELDNGLLGLVLDGGQSEVGIESTIVDLSRLATHGPVLLRPGHISSEQIAAVIGRAPAVADAAAPRASGTLESHYAPHTPVAMQHSDDVRATLNRLLNDGRRVALIHYSDLPPASASVRLAANPENYAHALYASLRTMDQVGAELILVEAPPTGPAWLGVNDRLRRAAFGSSGILQQFLSA
;
A
#
# COMPACT_ATOMS: atom_id res chain seq x y z
N MET A 1 -10.63 1.15 17.71
CA MET A 1 -12.11 0.94 17.71
C MET A 1 -12.38 -0.52 17.41
N SER A 2 -13.35 -1.16 18.08
CA SER A 2 -13.73 -2.56 17.79
C SER A 2 -14.96 -2.53 16.85
N VAL A 3 -14.85 -3.25 15.73
CA VAL A 3 -16.01 -3.49 14.84
C VAL A 3 -16.96 -4.49 15.52
N PRO A 4 -18.27 -4.29 15.48
CA PRO A 4 -19.24 -5.24 16.03
C PRO A 4 -19.10 -6.63 15.42
N ALA A 5 -19.32 -7.68 16.22
CA ALA A 5 -19.22 -9.07 15.75
C ALA A 5 -20.18 -9.38 14.60
N GLN A 6 -21.36 -8.75 14.59
CA GLN A 6 -22.34 -8.88 13.49
C GLN A 6 -21.82 -8.35 12.16
N ASP A 7 -21.04 -7.25 12.17
CA ASP A 7 -20.48 -6.67 10.95
C ASP A 7 -19.32 -7.53 10.41
N LEU A 8 -18.55 -8.16 11.30
CA LEU A 8 -17.53 -9.14 10.92
C LEU A 8 -18.17 -10.39 10.29
N ALA A 9 -19.26 -10.89 10.86
CA ALA A 9 -19.99 -12.02 10.31
C ALA A 9 -20.64 -11.68 8.95
N ALA A 10 -21.21 -10.49 8.81
CA ALA A 10 -21.74 -10.01 7.54
C ALA A 10 -20.65 -9.87 6.48
N ALA A 11 -19.49 -9.30 6.84
CA ALA A 11 -18.34 -9.18 5.96
C ALA A 11 -17.82 -10.55 5.48
N ALA A 12 -17.68 -11.52 6.40
CA ALA A 12 -17.28 -12.87 6.05
C ALA A 12 -18.29 -13.55 5.10
N ALA A 13 -19.59 -13.41 5.35
CA ALA A 13 -20.62 -13.95 4.48
C ALA A 13 -20.59 -13.33 3.07
N ILE A 14 -20.37 -12.01 2.94
CA ILE A 14 -20.21 -11.34 1.65
C ILE A 14 -19.01 -11.93 0.90
N LEU A 15 -17.86 -12.09 1.56
CA LEU A 15 -16.63 -12.65 0.97
C LEU A 15 -16.81 -14.11 0.54
N GLU A 16 -17.47 -14.93 1.37
CA GLU A 16 -17.77 -16.34 1.07
C GLU A 16 -18.74 -16.50 -0.11
N ALA A 17 -19.64 -15.52 -0.28
CA ALA A 17 -20.51 -15.43 -1.46
C ALA A 17 -19.82 -14.89 -2.72
N GLY A 18 -18.51 -14.58 -2.66
CA GLY A 18 -17.73 -14.05 -3.77
C GLY A 18 -17.87 -12.54 -3.96
N GLY A 19 -18.37 -11.80 -2.97
CA GLY A 19 -18.44 -10.34 -2.94
C GLY A 19 -17.13 -9.68 -2.51
N LEU A 20 -17.13 -8.34 -2.50
CA LEU A 20 -16.00 -7.52 -2.06
C LEU A 20 -16.30 -6.87 -0.71
N VAL A 21 -15.28 -6.80 0.14
CA VAL A 21 -15.30 -6.07 1.41
C VAL A 21 -14.02 -5.25 1.54
N ALA A 22 -14.16 -3.97 1.88
CA ALA A 22 -13.00 -3.16 2.27
C ALA A 22 -12.78 -3.25 3.79
N PHE A 23 -11.53 -3.41 4.20
CA PHE A 23 -11.19 -3.58 5.61
C PHE A 23 -9.87 -2.87 5.97
N PRO A 24 -9.74 -2.39 7.22
CA PRO A 24 -8.52 -1.75 7.69
C PRO A 24 -7.39 -2.76 7.86
N THR A 25 -6.18 -2.33 7.51
CA THR A 25 -4.94 -2.97 7.99
C THR A 25 -4.09 -1.91 8.69
N GLU A 26 -3.01 -2.33 9.37
CA GLU A 26 -2.06 -1.40 9.97
C GLU A 26 -1.34 -0.53 8.94
N THR A 27 -1.26 -0.98 7.68
CA THR A 27 -0.61 -0.26 6.58
C THR A 27 -1.56 0.69 5.86
N VAL A 28 -2.53 0.16 5.12
CA VAL A 28 -3.59 0.89 4.40
C VAL A 28 -4.85 0.03 4.35
N TYR A 29 -6.00 0.59 4.02
CA TYR A 29 -7.20 -0.20 3.79
C TYR A 29 -7.05 -1.11 2.57
N GLY A 30 -7.46 -2.36 2.71
CA GLY A 30 -7.47 -3.38 1.65
C GLY A 30 -8.85 -3.57 1.06
N LEU A 31 -8.94 -3.81 -0.25
CA LEU A 31 -10.15 -4.27 -0.96
C LEU A 31 -10.08 -5.78 -1.10
N GLY A 32 -10.83 -6.49 -0.25
CA GLY A 32 -10.75 -7.92 -0.08
C GLY A 32 -11.73 -8.73 -0.92
N ALA A 33 -11.26 -9.84 -1.42
CA ALA A 33 -12.05 -10.92 -2.03
C ALA A 33 -11.49 -12.29 -1.62
N ASP A 34 -12.28 -13.36 -1.74
CA ASP A 34 -11.80 -14.73 -1.58
C ASP A 34 -10.69 -15.03 -2.58
N ALA A 35 -9.47 -15.26 -2.10
CA ALA A 35 -8.29 -15.51 -2.93
C ALA A 35 -8.38 -16.81 -3.73
N GLU A 36 -9.18 -17.78 -3.28
CA GLU A 36 -9.37 -19.07 -3.92
C GLU A 36 -10.53 -19.06 -4.93
N ASN A 37 -11.26 -17.94 -5.05
CA ASN A 37 -12.34 -17.76 -6.01
C ASN A 37 -11.92 -16.79 -7.13
N PRO A 38 -11.55 -17.29 -8.33
CA PRO A 38 -11.12 -16.45 -9.44
C PRO A 38 -12.14 -15.39 -9.86
N ALA A 39 -13.43 -15.69 -9.76
CA ALA A 39 -14.49 -14.73 -10.09
C ALA A 39 -14.54 -13.59 -9.05
N ALA A 40 -14.32 -13.88 -7.78
CA ALA A 40 -14.24 -12.86 -6.73
C ALA A 40 -12.98 -11.98 -6.90
N VAL A 41 -11.84 -12.58 -7.24
CA VAL A 41 -10.61 -11.83 -7.54
C VAL A 41 -10.79 -10.95 -8.78
N ALA A 42 -11.48 -11.41 -9.82
CA ALA A 42 -11.78 -10.61 -11.02
C ALA A 42 -12.58 -9.33 -10.67
N ARG A 43 -13.50 -9.39 -9.71
CA ARG A 43 -14.25 -8.21 -9.22
C ARG A 43 -13.33 -7.15 -8.58
N ILE A 44 -12.22 -7.55 -7.96
CA ILE A 44 -11.22 -6.57 -7.47
C ILE A 44 -10.67 -5.76 -8.65
N TYR A 45 -10.26 -6.43 -9.73
CA TYR A 45 -9.72 -5.78 -10.90
C TYR A 45 -10.74 -4.87 -11.57
N GLU A 46 -12.00 -5.32 -11.70
CA GLU A 46 -13.13 -4.53 -12.19
C GLU A 46 -13.34 -3.26 -11.34
N ALA A 47 -13.54 -3.41 -10.03
CA ALA A 47 -13.81 -2.30 -9.12
C ALA A 47 -12.69 -1.26 -9.13
N LYS A 48 -11.42 -1.69 -9.25
CA LYS A 48 -10.25 -0.81 -9.25
C LYS A 48 -9.92 -0.21 -10.62
N GLY A 49 -10.44 -0.75 -11.74
CA GLY A 49 -9.94 -0.46 -13.09
C GLY A 49 -8.48 -0.91 -13.27
N ARG A 50 -8.07 -2.01 -12.61
CA ARG A 50 -6.70 -2.51 -12.57
C ARG A 50 -6.49 -3.62 -13.61
N PRO A 51 -5.36 -3.66 -14.35
CA PRO A 51 -5.03 -4.79 -15.21
C PRO A 51 -4.91 -6.10 -14.43
N SER A 52 -5.47 -7.19 -14.97
CA SER A 52 -5.54 -8.50 -14.30
C SER A 52 -4.20 -9.26 -14.24
N ASP A 53 -3.20 -8.83 -14.99
CA ASP A 53 -1.83 -9.37 -14.96
C ASP A 53 -0.98 -8.81 -13.80
N HIS A 54 -1.52 -7.87 -13.01
CA HIS A 54 -0.87 -7.33 -11.82
C HIS A 54 -1.21 -8.18 -10.58
N PRO A 55 -0.23 -8.83 -9.90
CA PRO A 55 -0.49 -9.70 -8.76
C PRO A 55 -1.09 -8.91 -7.59
N VAL A 56 -1.83 -9.63 -6.75
CA VAL A 56 -2.38 -9.14 -5.49
C VAL A 56 -1.82 -9.92 -4.31
N ILE A 57 -1.73 -9.29 -3.14
CA ILE A 57 -1.24 -9.94 -1.93
C ILE A 57 -2.39 -10.68 -1.26
N VAL A 58 -2.16 -11.94 -0.88
CA VAL A 58 -3.10 -12.73 -0.09
C VAL A 58 -2.84 -12.51 1.38
N HIS A 59 -3.87 -12.07 2.09
CA HIS A 59 -3.84 -11.88 3.53
C HIS A 59 -4.38 -13.13 4.23
N VAL A 60 -3.64 -13.62 5.22
CA VAL A 60 -3.96 -14.85 5.97
C VAL A 60 -4.10 -14.58 7.46
N ALA A 61 -4.85 -15.41 8.16
CA ALA A 61 -5.00 -15.32 9.61
C ALA A 61 -3.69 -15.65 10.35
N PRO A 62 -3.49 -15.14 11.58
CA PRO A 62 -2.39 -15.61 12.42
C PRO A 62 -2.46 -17.12 12.65
N GLY A 63 -1.34 -17.82 12.38
CA GLY A 63 -1.24 -19.28 12.48
C GLY A 63 -1.83 -20.05 11.29
N ALA A 64 -2.15 -19.38 10.18
CA ALA A 64 -2.57 -20.05 8.95
C ALA A 64 -1.51 -21.03 8.44
N ASP A 65 -1.97 -22.13 7.83
CA ASP A 65 -1.09 -23.07 7.17
C ASP A 65 -0.55 -22.49 5.87
N LEU A 66 0.71 -22.09 5.87
CA LEU A 66 1.36 -21.49 4.70
C LEU A 66 1.69 -22.52 3.62
N ALA A 67 1.76 -23.83 3.96
CA ALA A 67 1.95 -24.90 2.98
C ALA A 67 0.73 -25.05 2.05
N HIS A 68 -0.44 -24.55 2.45
CA HIS A 68 -1.59 -24.42 1.55
C HIS A 68 -1.35 -23.44 0.40
N TRP A 69 -0.55 -22.40 0.62
CA TRP A 69 -0.32 -21.32 -0.36
C TRP A 69 0.96 -21.51 -1.16
N SER A 70 1.92 -22.27 -0.63
CA SER A 70 3.25 -22.40 -1.19
C SER A 70 3.76 -23.83 -1.15
N ASP A 71 4.14 -24.37 -2.29
CA ASP A 71 4.73 -25.74 -2.39
C ASP A 71 6.19 -25.77 -1.89
N ASP A 72 6.85 -24.62 -1.79
CA ASP A 72 8.25 -24.50 -1.36
C ASP A 72 8.41 -23.27 -0.45
N LEU A 73 8.26 -23.49 0.85
CA LEU A 73 8.41 -22.45 1.87
C LEU A 73 9.80 -22.55 2.51
N PRO A 74 10.74 -21.66 2.16
CA PRO A 74 12.10 -21.72 2.70
C PRO A 74 12.13 -21.41 4.19
N SER A 75 13.18 -21.88 4.90
CA SER A 75 13.37 -21.65 6.34
C SER A 75 13.44 -20.18 6.70
N GLU A 76 14.00 -19.35 5.83
CA GLU A 76 14.07 -17.88 5.98
C GLU A 76 12.67 -17.25 5.99
N ALA A 77 11.72 -17.79 5.20
CA ALA A 77 10.34 -17.35 5.27
C ALA A 77 9.73 -17.61 6.66
N GLN A 78 9.98 -18.80 7.22
CA GLN A 78 9.48 -19.13 8.57
C GLN A 78 10.10 -18.23 9.65
N GLN A 79 11.39 -17.91 9.54
CA GLN A 79 12.09 -16.98 10.46
C GLN A 79 11.49 -15.57 10.36
N LEU A 80 11.26 -15.05 9.16
CA LEU A 80 10.66 -13.75 8.95
C LEU A 80 9.20 -13.68 9.42
N VAL A 81 8.43 -14.73 9.21
CA VAL A 81 7.07 -14.88 9.74
C VAL A 81 7.09 -14.84 11.26
N ALA A 82 7.96 -15.59 11.91
CA ALA A 82 8.08 -15.62 13.36
C ALA A 82 8.48 -14.25 13.95
N ALA A 83 9.29 -13.47 13.22
CA ALA A 83 9.78 -12.18 13.68
C ALA A 83 8.81 -11.01 13.42
N PHE A 84 8.08 -11.03 12.31
CA PHE A 84 7.35 -9.86 11.82
C PHE A 84 5.84 -10.06 11.59
N TRP A 85 5.30 -11.28 11.75
CA TRP A 85 3.87 -11.51 11.64
C TRP A 85 3.23 -11.77 13.00
N PRO A 86 2.05 -11.21 13.25
CA PRO A 86 1.29 -10.28 12.40
C PRO A 86 1.99 -8.93 12.23
N GLY A 87 2.02 -8.39 10.98
CA GLY A 87 2.70 -7.10 10.74
C GLY A 87 2.89 -6.72 9.26
N PRO A 88 3.62 -5.62 9.03
CA PRO A 88 3.71 -4.99 7.71
C PRO A 88 4.81 -5.59 6.81
N LEU A 89 4.97 -6.91 6.80
CA LEU A 89 5.86 -7.64 5.92
C LEU A 89 5.09 -8.58 4.99
N THR A 90 5.35 -8.47 3.70
CA THR A 90 4.86 -9.39 2.66
C THR A 90 6.01 -10.24 2.14
N LEU A 91 5.80 -11.54 2.04
CA LEU A 91 6.75 -12.48 1.47
C LEU A 91 6.23 -12.96 0.11
N ILE A 92 7.07 -12.89 -0.92
CA ILE A 92 6.81 -13.54 -2.20
C ILE A 92 7.49 -14.90 -2.16
N VAL A 93 6.68 -15.94 -2.35
CA VAL A 93 7.10 -17.35 -2.34
C VAL A 93 6.57 -18.06 -3.57
N LYS A 94 7.04 -19.27 -3.85
CA LYS A 94 6.49 -20.09 -4.93
C LYS A 94 5.05 -20.44 -4.64
N ARG A 95 4.18 -20.23 -5.61
CA ARG A 95 2.74 -20.46 -5.51
C ARG A 95 2.45 -21.97 -5.63
N ALA A 96 1.65 -22.52 -4.72
CA ALA A 96 1.13 -23.87 -4.83
C ALA A 96 0.24 -24.02 -6.09
N ALA A 97 0.36 -25.15 -6.77
CA ALA A 97 -0.25 -25.36 -8.09
C ALA A 97 -1.79 -25.25 -8.10
N HIS A 98 -2.45 -25.51 -6.97
CA HIS A 98 -3.92 -25.42 -6.84
C HIS A 98 -4.42 -24.00 -6.56
N ILE A 99 -3.55 -23.08 -6.19
CA ILE A 99 -3.92 -21.67 -5.96
C ILE A 99 -4.15 -20.98 -7.32
N PRO A 100 -5.27 -20.27 -7.51
CA PRO A 100 -5.62 -19.67 -8.79
C PRO A 100 -4.59 -18.67 -9.32
N ASP A 101 -4.33 -18.68 -10.63
CA ASP A 101 -3.48 -17.71 -11.32
C ASP A 101 -3.97 -16.26 -11.16
N ALA A 102 -5.26 -16.07 -10.91
CA ALA A 102 -5.87 -14.76 -10.74
C ALA A 102 -5.20 -13.92 -9.64
N VAL A 103 -4.70 -14.54 -8.53
CA VAL A 103 -4.03 -13.80 -7.45
C VAL A 103 -2.60 -13.45 -7.80
N SER A 104 -1.96 -14.19 -8.70
CA SER A 104 -0.56 -14.04 -9.06
C SER A 104 -0.33 -13.22 -10.33
N GLY A 105 -1.41 -12.83 -11.03
CA GLY A 105 -1.29 -12.20 -12.35
C GLY A 105 -0.60 -13.12 -13.37
N GLY A 106 -0.80 -14.45 -13.26
CA GLY A 106 -0.22 -15.48 -14.12
C GLY A 106 1.22 -15.86 -13.78
N GLN A 107 1.77 -15.41 -12.64
CA GLN A 107 3.11 -15.79 -12.18
C GLN A 107 3.08 -17.10 -11.37
N ASP A 108 4.23 -17.77 -11.27
CA ASP A 108 4.45 -18.96 -10.42
C ASP A 108 4.72 -18.62 -8.95
N THR A 109 4.52 -17.36 -8.56
CA THR A 109 4.74 -16.84 -7.22
C THR A 109 3.46 -16.28 -6.62
N VAL A 110 3.37 -16.25 -5.30
CA VAL A 110 2.28 -15.62 -4.54
C VAL A 110 2.84 -14.74 -3.43
N GLY A 111 2.21 -13.58 -3.22
CA GLY A 111 2.52 -12.70 -2.10
C GLY A 111 1.63 -13.03 -0.90
N LEU A 112 2.23 -13.34 0.24
CA LEU A 112 1.54 -13.68 1.49
C LEU A 112 1.83 -12.65 2.57
N ARG A 113 0.82 -12.33 3.39
CA ARG A 113 0.95 -11.45 4.54
C ARG A 113 -0.05 -11.79 5.63
N CYS A 114 0.36 -11.69 6.90
CA CYS A 114 -0.55 -11.67 8.05
C CYS A 114 -0.59 -10.24 8.62
N PRO A 115 -1.67 -9.45 8.44
CA PRO A 115 -1.75 -8.09 8.94
C PRO A 115 -1.91 -8.07 10.46
N SER A 116 -1.47 -7.00 11.13
CA SER A 116 -1.57 -6.86 12.59
C SER A 116 -2.81 -6.12 13.07
N HIS A 117 -3.57 -5.47 12.20
CA HIS A 117 -4.74 -4.71 12.61
C HIS A 117 -5.83 -5.62 13.21
N PRO A 118 -6.39 -5.30 14.40
CA PRO A 118 -7.34 -6.18 15.10
C PRO A 118 -8.57 -6.55 14.27
N VAL A 119 -9.13 -5.61 13.50
CA VAL A 119 -10.28 -5.86 12.61
C VAL A 119 -9.92 -6.82 11.48
N ALA A 120 -8.74 -6.66 10.86
CA ALA A 120 -8.26 -7.57 9.83
C ALA A 120 -8.07 -8.99 10.37
N ILE A 121 -7.44 -9.12 11.56
CA ILE A 121 -7.26 -10.42 12.22
C ILE A 121 -8.61 -11.08 12.53
N ALA A 122 -9.56 -10.31 13.07
CA ALA A 122 -10.89 -10.82 13.38
C ALA A 122 -11.63 -11.28 12.12
N LEU A 123 -11.60 -10.48 11.05
CA LEU A 123 -12.20 -10.84 9.76
C LEU A 123 -11.58 -12.12 9.18
N LEU A 124 -10.24 -12.21 9.14
CA LEU A 124 -9.52 -13.36 8.62
C LEU A 124 -9.77 -14.63 9.42
N ARG A 125 -9.95 -14.52 10.74
CA ARG A 125 -10.33 -15.65 11.60
C ARG A 125 -11.77 -16.11 11.38
N THR A 126 -12.67 -15.18 11.07
CA THR A 126 -14.08 -15.49 10.80
C THR A 126 -14.27 -16.11 9.42
N PHE A 127 -13.59 -15.55 8.41
CA PHE A 127 -13.67 -16.02 7.02
C PHE A 127 -13.15 -17.45 6.89
N LYS A 128 -14.02 -18.36 6.41
CA LYS A 128 -13.72 -19.80 6.25
C LYS A 128 -13.12 -20.45 7.51
N GLY A 129 -13.49 -19.95 8.71
CA GLY A 129 -12.96 -20.43 9.98
C GLY A 129 -11.45 -20.24 10.16
N GLY A 130 -10.87 -19.21 9.57
CA GLY A 130 -9.45 -18.86 9.63
C GLY A 130 -8.54 -19.66 8.69
N LYS A 131 -9.10 -20.51 7.84
CA LYS A 131 -8.35 -21.37 6.89
C LYS A 131 -8.24 -20.75 5.50
N GLY A 132 -9.07 -19.75 5.17
CA GLY A 132 -9.04 -19.05 3.89
C GLY A 132 -8.01 -17.92 3.86
N GLY A 133 -7.82 -17.34 2.67
CA GLY A 133 -7.05 -16.13 2.46
C GLY A 133 -7.84 -15.08 1.67
N LEU A 134 -7.56 -13.82 1.93
CA LEU A 134 -8.17 -12.71 1.21
C LEU A 134 -7.16 -12.07 0.26
N ALA A 135 -7.42 -12.12 -1.03
CA ALA A 135 -6.74 -11.28 -2.00
C ALA A 135 -7.13 -9.82 -1.70
N ALA A 136 -6.17 -9.00 -1.30
CA ALA A 136 -6.48 -7.63 -0.88
C ALA A 136 -5.40 -6.63 -1.29
N PRO A 137 -5.46 -6.04 -2.49
CA PRO A 137 -4.73 -4.82 -2.80
C PRO A 137 -5.31 -3.64 -2.00
N SER A 138 -4.61 -2.50 -1.99
CA SER A 138 -5.13 -1.25 -1.40
C SER A 138 -6.49 -0.86 -1.96
N ALA A 139 -7.39 -0.34 -1.13
CA ALA A 139 -8.78 -0.03 -1.49
C ALA A 139 -8.91 1.37 -2.15
N ASN A 140 -8.20 1.60 -3.25
CA ASN A 140 -8.27 2.78 -4.13
C ASN A 140 -8.43 2.36 -5.58
N LYS A 141 -8.85 3.27 -6.46
CA LYS A 141 -8.78 3.09 -7.91
C LYS A 141 -7.31 2.97 -8.34
N PHE A 142 -7.07 2.29 -9.46
CA PHE A 142 -5.71 2.02 -9.93
C PHE A 142 -4.92 3.31 -10.17
N GLY A 143 -3.72 3.39 -9.58
CA GLY A 143 -2.85 4.56 -9.66
C GLY A 143 -3.07 5.63 -8.60
N ASN A 144 -4.25 5.72 -7.98
CA ASN A 144 -4.59 6.73 -7.00
C ASN A 144 -3.91 6.52 -5.64
N VAL A 145 -3.95 7.54 -4.79
CA VAL A 145 -3.42 7.51 -3.42
C VAL A 145 -4.13 6.44 -2.59
N SER A 146 -3.38 5.59 -1.89
CA SER A 146 -3.96 4.56 -1.04
C SER A 146 -4.78 5.14 0.12
N PRO A 147 -5.91 4.50 0.50
CA PRO A 147 -6.76 4.96 1.60
C PRO A 147 -6.21 4.52 2.95
N THR A 148 -6.20 5.43 3.92
CA THR A 148 -5.80 5.17 5.31
C THR A 148 -6.94 5.26 6.30
N THR A 149 -8.15 5.61 5.84
CA THR A 149 -9.39 5.63 6.63
C THR A 149 -10.55 5.00 5.84
N ALA A 150 -11.60 4.58 6.54
CA ALA A 150 -12.82 4.08 5.91
C ALA A 150 -13.51 5.15 5.03
N GLN A 151 -13.42 6.43 5.42
CA GLN A 151 -13.99 7.53 4.63
C GLN A 151 -13.27 7.65 3.27
N HIS A 152 -11.94 7.55 3.22
CA HIS A 152 -11.20 7.53 1.96
C HIS A 152 -11.68 6.41 1.01
N VAL A 153 -12.03 5.24 1.57
CA VAL A 153 -12.60 4.13 0.76
C VAL A 153 -13.99 4.48 0.26
N ARG A 154 -14.86 5.01 1.12
CA ARG A 154 -16.23 5.39 0.74
C ARG A 154 -16.24 6.46 -0.35
N ASP A 155 -15.34 7.45 -0.26
CA ASP A 155 -15.20 8.50 -1.27
C ASP A 155 -14.72 7.93 -2.61
N GLU A 156 -13.77 7.00 -2.57
CA GLU A 156 -13.15 6.38 -3.74
C GLU A 156 -14.08 5.41 -4.49
N PHE A 157 -14.92 4.68 -3.73
CA PHE A 157 -15.79 3.62 -4.25
C PHE A 157 -17.29 3.91 -4.06
N ALA A 158 -17.70 5.18 -4.09
CA ALA A 158 -19.09 5.55 -3.90
C ALA A 158 -20.02 4.83 -4.90
N ALA A 159 -19.65 4.80 -6.19
CA ALA A 159 -20.43 4.13 -7.23
C ALA A 159 -20.51 2.60 -7.04
N GLU A 160 -19.42 1.97 -6.59
CA GLU A 160 -19.36 0.52 -6.32
C GLU A 160 -20.14 0.13 -5.06
N LEU A 161 -20.24 1.04 -4.08
CA LEU A 161 -21.13 0.87 -2.92
C LEU A 161 -22.59 0.98 -3.34
N ASP A 162 -22.94 1.98 -4.14
CA ASP A 162 -24.31 2.23 -4.61
C ASP A 162 -24.85 1.10 -5.50
N ASN A 163 -24.03 0.51 -6.35
CA ASN A 163 -24.41 -0.60 -7.23
C ASN A 163 -24.21 -1.98 -6.63
N GLY A 164 -23.66 -2.08 -5.40
CA GLY A 164 -23.46 -3.32 -4.66
C GLY A 164 -22.24 -4.15 -5.10
N LEU A 165 -21.37 -3.63 -5.94
CA LEU A 165 -20.10 -4.31 -6.30
C LEU A 165 -19.16 -4.38 -5.08
N LEU A 166 -19.06 -3.30 -4.28
CA LEU A 166 -18.45 -3.28 -2.95
C LEU A 166 -19.55 -3.44 -1.89
N GLY A 167 -19.59 -4.59 -1.23
CA GLY A 167 -20.70 -4.93 -0.31
C GLY A 167 -20.61 -4.25 1.05
N LEU A 168 -19.41 -4.01 1.57
CA LEU A 168 -19.21 -3.43 2.91
C LEU A 168 -17.86 -2.77 3.07
N VAL A 169 -17.79 -1.70 3.88
CA VAL A 169 -16.56 -1.07 4.36
C VAL A 169 -16.52 -1.17 5.89
N LEU A 170 -15.61 -2.00 6.42
CA LEU A 170 -15.37 -2.08 7.86
C LEU A 170 -14.53 -0.88 8.31
N ASP A 171 -14.97 -0.21 9.38
CA ASP A 171 -14.28 0.96 9.92
C ASP A 171 -13.46 0.59 11.16
N GLY A 172 -12.14 0.64 11.06
CA GLY A 172 -11.20 0.40 12.16
C GLY A 172 -10.39 1.64 12.54
N GLY A 173 -10.78 2.82 12.04
CA GLY A 173 -10.02 4.07 12.22
C GLY A 173 -8.92 4.24 11.19
N GLN A 174 -7.96 5.11 11.49
CA GLN A 174 -6.82 5.37 10.63
C GLN A 174 -5.76 4.27 10.75
N SER A 175 -5.17 3.86 9.62
CA SER A 175 -4.06 2.91 9.57
C SER A 175 -2.82 3.45 10.30
N GLU A 176 -2.22 2.66 11.18
CA GLU A 176 -1.12 3.11 12.06
C GLU A 176 0.18 3.40 11.31
N VAL A 177 0.54 2.58 10.32
CA VAL A 177 1.78 2.73 9.52
C VAL A 177 1.61 3.75 8.40
N GLY A 178 0.46 3.75 7.73
CA GLY A 178 0.08 4.74 6.72
C GLY A 178 0.67 4.56 5.32
N ILE A 179 1.61 3.64 5.14
CA ILE A 179 2.15 3.22 3.83
C ILE A 179 2.13 1.69 3.72
N GLU A 180 2.20 1.15 2.51
CA GLU A 180 2.12 -0.29 2.28
C GLU A 180 3.31 -1.06 2.87
N SER A 181 3.11 -2.37 3.06
CA SER A 181 4.10 -3.32 3.59
C SER A 181 5.41 -3.34 2.82
N THR A 182 6.49 -3.67 3.50
CA THR A 182 7.73 -4.13 2.87
C THR A 182 7.45 -5.43 2.12
N ILE A 183 7.99 -5.59 0.89
CA ILE A 183 7.85 -6.82 0.10
C ILE A 183 9.23 -7.41 -0.15
N VAL A 184 9.42 -8.66 0.27
CA VAL A 184 10.65 -9.42 0.07
C VAL A 184 10.35 -10.65 -0.78
N ASP A 185 11.09 -10.82 -1.86
CA ASP A 185 11.07 -12.03 -2.69
C ASP A 185 12.01 -13.10 -2.11
N LEU A 186 11.43 -14.25 -1.83
CA LEU A 186 12.12 -15.48 -1.42
C LEU A 186 11.92 -16.61 -2.42
N SER A 187 11.17 -16.39 -3.51
CA SER A 187 10.86 -17.44 -4.50
C SER A 187 12.09 -17.91 -5.26
N ARG A 188 13.13 -17.05 -5.32
CA ARG A 188 14.41 -17.33 -5.99
C ARG A 188 15.57 -17.39 -5.01
N LEU A 189 15.29 -17.71 -3.74
CA LEU A 189 16.26 -17.65 -2.64
C LEU A 189 17.55 -18.42 -2.92
N ALA A 190 17.45 -19.61 -3.50
CA ALA A 190 18.61 -20.47 -3.80
C ALA A 190 19.61 -19.85 -4.80
N THR A 191 19.15 -19.00 -5.71
CA THR A 191 19.96 -18.45 -6.80
C THR A 191 20.28 -16.97 -6.63
N HIS A 192 19.36 -16.18 -6.08
CA HIS A 192 19.48 -14.72 -5.97
C HIS A 192 19.51 -14.23 -4.52
N GLY A 193 19.20 -15.10 -3.56
CA GLY A 193 19.01 -14.66 -2.20
C GLY A 193 17.67 -13.93 -1.99
N PRO A 194 17.47 -13.34 -0.79
CA PRO A 194 16.34 -12.48 -0.55
C PRO A 194 16.48 -11.20 -1.37
N VAL A 195 15.38 -10.73 -1.98
CA VAL A 195 15.37 -9.51 -2.83
C VAL A 195 14.28 -8.57 -2.32
N LEU A 196 14.62 -7.30 -2.11
CA LEU A 196 13.66 -6.25 -1.73
C LEU A 196 12.93 -5.77 -2.98
N LEU A 197 11.64 -6.08 -3.10
CA LEU A 197 10.81 -5.62 -4.21
C LEU A 197 10.16 -4.27 -3.93
N ARG A 198 9.84 -3.99 -2.68
CA ARG A 198 9.23 -2.72 -2.26
C ARG A 198 9.67 -2.37 -0.84
N PRO A 199 10.29 -1.21 -0.62
CA PRO A 199 10.58 -0.73 0.73
C PRO A 199 9.30 -0.33 1.45
N GLY A 200 9.24 -0.53 2.77
CA GLY A 200 8.14 -0.17 3.65
C GLY A 200 8.64 0.07 5.07
N HIS A 201 7.81 -0.23 6.06
CA HIS A 201 8.15 -0.01 7.47
C HIS A 201 9.26 -0.94 7.99
N ILE A 202 9.31 -2.19 7.52
CA ILE A 202 10.38 -3.13 7.90
C ILE A 202 11.59 -2.87 7.02
N SER A 203 12.72 -2.53 7.63
CA SER A 203 13.95 -2.18 6.92
C SER A 203 14.76 -3.41 6.48
N SER A 204 15.68 -3.21 5.52
CA SER A 204 16.61 -4.26 5.08
C SER A 204 17.53 -4.74 6.22
N GLU A 205 17.91 -3.84 7.13
CA GLU A 205 18.73 -4.16 8.30
C GLU A 205 17.98 -5.05 9.29
N GLN A 206 16.68 -4.78 9.52
CA GLN A 206 15.84 -5.61 10.37
C GLN A 206 15.66 -7.02 9.77
N ILE A 207 15.47 -7.12 8.45
CA ILE A 207 15.41 -8.40 7.75
C ILE A 207 16.75 -9.14 7.88
N ALA A 208 17.87 -8.45 7.65
CA ALA A 208 19.21 -9.01 7.76
C ALA A 208 19.52 -9.54 9.17
N ALA A 209 19.03 -8.85 10.20
CA ALA A 209 19.20 -9.29 11.60
C ALA A 209 18.49 -10.61 11.87
N VAL A 210 17.40 -10.95 11.15
CA VAL A 210 16.65 -12.18 11.32
C VAL A 210 17.22 -13.34 10.52
N ILE A 211 17.52 -13.11 9.22
CA ILE A 211 17.93 -14.20 8.30
C ILE A 211 19.42 -14.19 7.95
N GLY A 212 20.21 -13.36 8.64
CA GLY A 212 21.68 -13.34 8.50
C GLY A 212 22.22 -12.67 7.25
N ARG A 213 21.35 -12.15 6.36
CA ARG A 213 21.77 -11.44 5.14
C ARG A 213 20.73 -10.38 4.71
N ALA A 214 21.22 -9.25 4.20
CA ALA A 214 20.37 -8.19 3.68
C ALA A 214 19.74 -8.58 2.34
N PRO A 215 18.47 -8.19 2.08
CA PRO A 215 17.89 -8.32 0.75
C PRO A 215 18.66 -7.51 -0.30
N ALA A 216 18.88 -8.10 -1.46
CA ALA A 216 19.42 -7.42 -2.62
C ALA A 216 18.40 -6.47 -3.27
N VAL A 217 18.86 -5.58 -4.13
CA VAL A 217 17.99 -4.76 -4.98
C VAL A 217 17.39 -5.64 -6.08
N ALA A 218 16.13 -5.38 -6.44
CA ALA A 218 15.43 -6.13 -7.49
C ALA A 218 16.15 -5.99 -8.84
N ASP A 219 16.31 -7.11 -9.53
CA ASP A 219 16.77 -7.20 -10.91
C ASP A 219 15.59 -7.20 -11.90
N ALA A 220 15.86 -7.16 -13.20
CA ALA A 220 14.86 -7.18 -14.25
C ALA A 220 14.04 -8.49 -14.31
N ALA A 221 14.57 -9.60 -13.76
CA ALA A 221 13.91 -10.90 -13.70
C ALA A 221 13.15 -11.12 -12.37
N ALA A 222 13.14 -10.14 -11.47
CA ALA A 222 12.39 -10.22 -10.22
C ALA A 222 10.89 -10.35 -10.50
N PRO A 223 10.15 -11.12 -9.67
CA PRO A 223 8.71 -11.23 -9.84
C PRO A 223 8.05 -9.85 -9.73
N ARG A 224 7.01 -9.64 -10.54
CA ARG A 224 6.17 -8.44 -10.39
C ARG A 224 5.51 -8.47 -9.02
N ALA A 225 5.42 -7.30 -8.39
CA ALA A 225 4.77 -7.15 -7.10
C ALA A 225 3.80 -5.95 -7.10
N SER A 226 2.87 -5.94 -6.15
CA SER A 226 1.92 -4.85 -6.01
C SER A 226 2.61 -3.55 -5.64
N GLY A 227 2.27 -2.44 -6.33
CA GLY A 227 2.80 -1.11 -6.02
C GLY A 227 4.27 -0.87 -6.43
N THR A 228 4.77 -1.60 -7.43
CA THR A 228 6.14 -1.42 -7.96
C THR A 228 6.18 -0.63 -9.28
N LEU A 229 5.04 -0.18 -9.81
CA LEU A 229 5.00 0.68 -10.99
C LEU A 229 5.66 2.03 -10.73
N GLU A 230 6.28 2.62 -11.74
CA GLU A 230 6.96 3.92 -11.64
C GLU A 230 5.99 5.05 -11.27
N SER A 231 4.82 5.11 -11.93
CA SER A 231 3.73 6.02 -11.57
C SER A 231 2.68 5.26 -10.76
N HIS A 232 2.51 5.63 -9.51
CA HIS A 232 1.55 5.04 -8.58
C HIS A 232 1.34 5.95 -7.37
N TYR A 233 0.25 5.77 -6.62
CA TYR A 233 -0.06 6.57 -5.42
C TYR A 233 -0.23 8.07 -5.70
N ALA A 234 -0.60 8.42 -6.92
CA ALA A 234 -0.67 9.80 -7.36
C ALA A 234 -2.04 10.43 -7.04
N PRO A 235 -2.09 11.64 -6.47
CA PRO A 235 -3.29 12.45 -6.47
C PRO A 235 -3.59 12.99 -7.88
N HIS A 236 -4.79 13.55 -8.08
CA HIS A 236 -5.15 14.19 -9.36
C HIS A 236 -4.36 15.49 -9.58
N THR A 237 -4.15 16.26 -8.50
CA THR A 237 -3.31 17.45 -8.52
C THR A 237 -1.85 17.04 -8.68
N PRO A 238 -1.11 17.60 -9.67
CA PRO A 238 0.29 17.28 -9.88
C PRO A 238 1.13 17.45 -8.62
N VAL A 239 2.08 16.54 -8.38
CA VAL A 239 3.00 16.57 -7.24
C VAL A 239 4.39 16.93 -7.72
N ALA A 240 5.04 17.89 -7.08
CA ALA A 240 6.46 18.18 -7.27
C ALA A 240 7.21 18.10 -5.94
N MET A 241 8.35 17.45 -5.95
CA MET A 241 9.26 17.39 -4.79
C MET A 241 10.37 18.45 -4.96
N GLN A 242 10.70 19.13 -3.88
CA GLN A 242 11.77 20.11 -3.86
C GLN A 242 12.62 19.92 -2.61
N HIS A 243 13.94 20.02 -2.78
CA HIS A 243 14.89 19.89 -1.67
C HIS A 243 14.65 21.00 -0.61
N SER A 244 14.90 20.68 0.66
CA SER A 244 14.67 21.62 1.78
C SER A 244 15.38 22.96 1.63
N ASP A 245 16.56 22.97 1.02
CA ASP A 245 17.33 24.19 0.80
C ASP A 245 16.66 25.14 -0.21
N ASP A 246 15.92 24.60 -1.18
CA ASP A 246 15.33 25.35 -2.30
C ASP A 246 13.83 25.55 -2.17
N VAL A 247 13.14 24.75 -1.35
CA VAL A 247 11.66 24.73 -1.28
C VAL A 247 11.10 26.09 -0.92
N ARG A 248 11.75 26.85 -0.02
CA ARG A 248 11.31 28.21 0.37
C ARG A 248 11.37 29.18 -0.82
N ALA A 249 12.46 29.19 -1.56
CA ALA A 249 12.63 30.07 -2.72
C ALA A 249 11.64 29.71 -3.83
N THR A 250 11.47 28.41 -4.10
CA THR A 250 10.52 27.88 -5.06
C THR A 250 9.08 28.26 -4.71
N LEU A 251 8.67 28.06 -3.44
CA LEU A 251 7.33 28.43 -2.97
C LEU A 251 7.07 29.91 -3.14
N ASN A 252 7.99 30.77 -2.68
CA ASN A 252 7.83 32.22 -2.81
C ASN A 252 7.69 32.65 -4.28
N ARG A 253 8.46 32.06 -5.19
CA ARG A 253 8.36 32.37 -6.61
C ARG A 253 6.99 31.97 -7.17
N LEU A 254 6.53 30.74 -6.93
CA LEU A 254 5.22 30.26 -7.37
C LEU A 254 4.08 31.14 -6.87
N LEU A 255 4.12 31.55 -5.59
CA LEU A 255 3.10 32.44 -5.00
C LEU A 255 3.14 33.85 -5.59
N ASN A 256 4.33 34.42 -5.86
CA ASN A 256 4.49 35.72 -6.50
C ASN A 256 3.98 35.70 -7.96
N ASP A 257 4.08 34.56 -8.65
CA ASP A 257 3.54 34.34 -9.98
C ASP A 257 2.02 34.05 -9.95
N GLY A 258 1.36 34.18 -8.77
CA GLY A 258 -0.08 34.03 -8.59
C GLY A 258 -0.57 32.56 -8.60
N ARG A 259 0.32 31.57 -8.47
CA ARG A 259 -0.05 30.15 -8.47
C ARG A 259 -0.71 29.74 -7.16
N ARG A 260 -1.71 28.89 -7.25
CA ARG A 260 -2.35 28.25 -6.08
C ARG A 260 -1.59 26.97 -5.76
N VAL A 261 -0.81 27.01 -4.67
CA VAL A 261 0.08 25.91 -4.24
C VAL A 261 -0.45 25.31 -2.94
N ALA A 262 -0.61 24.01 -2.92
CA ALA A 262 -0.74 23.21 -1.70
C ALA A 262 0.64 22.74 -1.25
N LEU A 263 0.98 22.89 0.03
CA LEU A 263 2.31 22.60 0.57
C LEU A 263 2.26 21.45 1.58
N ILE A 264 3.07 20.42 1.38
CA ILE A 264 3.38 19.40 2.39
C ILE A 264 4.84 19.59 2.81
N HIS A 265 5.07 19.85 4.10
CA HIS A 265 6.40 20.19 4.61
C HIS A 265 6.62 19.68 6.03
N TYR A 266 7.87 19.66 6.48
CA TYR A 266 8.23 19.32 7.85
C TYR A 266 9.08 20.42 8.54
N SER A 267 9.73 21.28 7.77
CA SER A 267 10.49 22.42 8.27
C SER A 267 9.58 23.66 8.48
N ASP A 268 10.16 24.74 8.96
CA ASP A 268 9.44 26.01 9.12
C ASP A 268 9.46 26.80 7.81
N LEU A 269 8.32 26.82 7.10
CA LEU A 269 8.13 27.48 5.79
C LEU A 269 7.03 28.55 5.87
N PRO A 270 7.04 29.54 4.95
CA PRO A 270 5.95 30.51 4.86
C PRO A 270 4.64 29.80 4.46
N PRO A 271 3.47 30.39 4.79
CA PRO A 271 2.19 29.83 4.42
C PRO A 271 2.01 29.81 2.91
N ALA A 272 1.38 28.72 2.41
CA ALA A 272 0.91 28.55 1.05
C ALA A 272 -0.61 28.78 0.97
N SER A 273 -1.23 28.54 -0.20
CA SER A 273 -2.69 28.58 -0.36
C SER A 273 -3.40 27.58 0.57
N ALA A 274 -2.80 26.41 0.74
CA ALA A 274 -3.10 25.42 1.77
C ALA A 274 -1.78 24.76 2.19
N SER A 275 -1.65 24.36 3.45
CA SER A 275 -0.44 23.68 3.90
C SER A 275 -0.72 22.68 5.01
N VAL A 276 0.09 21.63 5.06
CA VAL A 276 0.13 20.67 6.15
C VAL A 276 1.57 20.44 6.56
N ARG A 277 1.84 20.57 7.86
CA ARG A 277 3.15 20.29 8.44
C ARG A 277 3.17 18.88 9.02
N LEU A 278 4.07 18.04 8.53
CA LEU A 278 4.27 16.67 9.00
C LEU A 278 5.40 16.63 10.04
N ALA A 279 5.43 15.57 10.83
CA ALA A 279 6.51 15.35 11.78
C ALA A 279 7.81 14.97 11.05
N ALA A 280 8.94 15.48 11.55
CA ALA A 280 10.27 15.24 10.97
C ALA A 280 10.87 13.88 11.41
N ASN A 281 10.04 12.85 11.59
CA ASN A 281 10.47 11.47 11.83
C ASN A 281 9.74 10.52 10.85
N PRO A 282 10.38 9.43 10.39
CA PRO A 282 9.88 8.60 9.30
C PRO A 282 8.55 7.92 9.61
N GLU A 283 8.31 7.50 10.85
CA GLU A 283 7.09 6.76 11.23
C GLU A 283 5.85 7.67 11.18
N ASN A 284 5.90 8.81 11.86
CA ASN A 284 4.79 9.76 11.88
C ASN A 284 4.57 10.42 10.51
N TYR A 285 5.66 10.63 9.75
CA TYR A 285 5.57 11.13 8.37
C TYR A 285 4.83 10.11 7.49
N ALA A 286 5.22 8.84 7.53
CA ALA A 286 4.56 7.76 6.81
C ALA A 286 3.08 7.63 7.17
N HIS A 287 2.75 7.67 8.47
CA HIS A 287 1.38 7.62 8.99
C HIS A 287 0.49 8.72 8.38
N ALA A 288 1.00 9.95 8.25
CA ALA A 288 0.23 11.10 7.79
C ALA A 288 0.27 11.30 6.26
N LEU A 289 1.22 10.70 5.54
CA LEU A 289 1.53 11.00 4.14
C LEU A 289 0.31 10.91 3.22
N TYR A 290 -0.37 9.79 3.17
CA TYR A 290 -1.48 9.58 2.23
C TYR A 290 -2.72 10.40 2.60
N ALA A 291 -3.02 10.55 3.88
CA ALA A 291 -4.09 11.43 4.33
C ALA A 291 -3.82 12.88 3.91
N SER A 292 -2.57 13.33 4.03
CA SER A 292 -2.15 14.68 3.61
C SER A 292 -2.22 14.86 2.09
N LEU A 293 -1.76 13.89 1.30
CA LEU A 293 -1.88 13.94 -0.17
C LEU A 293 -3.36 14.03 -0.59
N ARG A 294 -4.25 13.21 0.00
CA ARG A 294 -5.69 13.26 -0.27
C ARG A 294 -6.32 14.61 0.13
N THR A 295 -5.95 15.14 1.28
CA THR A 295 -6.45 16.46 1.73
C THR A 295 -5.97 17.57 0.79
N MET A 296 -4.69 17.57 0.42
CA MET A 296 -4.13 18.60 -0.48
C MET A 296 -4.65 18.47 -1.92
N ASP A 297 -5.08 17.30 -2.35
CA ASP A 297 -5.73 17.09 -3.65
C ASP A 297 -7.11 17.75 -3.76
N GLN A 298 -7.77 18.01 -2.64
CA GLN A 298 -9.14 18.57 -2.57
C GLN A 298 -9.20 20.10 -2.43
N VAL A 299 -8.05 20.76 -2.19
CA VAL A 299 -8.04 22.22 -1.91
C VAL A 299 -8.09 23.10 -3.16
N GLY A 300 -8.17 22.51 -4.35
CA GLY A 300 -8.22 23.23 -5.63
C GLY A 300 -6.91 23.92 -6.00
N ALA A 301 -5.76 23.40 -5.52
CA ALA A 301 -4.44 23.86 -5.91
C ALA A 301 -4.09 23.40 -7.35
N GLU A 302 -3.16 24.13 -7.99
CA GLU A 302 -2.60 23.77 -9.30
C GLU A 302 -1.41 22.79 -9.16
N LEU A 303 -0.81 22.76 -7.96
CA LEU A 303 0.37 21.97 -7.64
C LEU A 303 0.38 21.62 -6.15
N ILE A 304 0.73 20.37 -5.84
CA ILE A 304 1.13 19.97 -4.49
C ILE A 304 2.66 20.02 -4.46
N LEU A 305 3.22 21.02 -3.78
CA LEU A 305 4.66 21.11 -3.53
C LEU A 305 5.00 20.35 -2.25
N VAL A 306 5.91 19.39 -2.34
CA VAL A 306 6.36 18.57 -1.22
C VAL A 306 7.80 18.92 -0.90
N GLU A 307 8.07 19.34 0.35
CA GLU A 307 9.44 19.37 0.86
C GLU A 307 9.98 17.95 0.94
N ALA A 308 11.04 17.65 0.16
CA ALA A 308 11.60 16.32 0.08
C ALA A 308 12.07 15.84 1.45
N PRO A 309 11.59 14.66 1.93
CA PRO A 309 12.02 14.12 3.21
C PRO A 309 13.54 13.81 3.20
N PRO A 310 14.16 13.66 4.37
CA PRO A 310 15.55 13.22 4.47
C PRO A 310 15.78 11.90 3.72
N THR A 311 17.01 11.70 3.26
CA THR A 311 17.45 10.44 2.67
C THR A 311 18.05 9.53 3.75
N GLY A 312 17.94 8.22 3.57
CA GLY A 312 18.49 7.24 4.49
C GLY A 312 17.57 6.03 4.65
N PRO A 313 18.05 4.94 5.27
CA PRO A 313 17.34 3.66 5.32
C PRO A 313 15.93 3.77 5.91
N ALA A 314 15.73 4.52 6.99
CA ALA A 314 14.44 4.70 7.64
C ALA A 314 13.40 5.47 6.80
N TRP A 315 13.88 6.27 5.82
CA TRP A 315 13.04 7.07 4.93
C TRP A 315 12.73 6.41 3.58
N LEU A 316 13.32 5.25 3.29
CA LEU A 316 13.20 4.60 1.98
C LEU A 316 11.74 4.36 1.57
N GLY A 317 10.88 3.91 2.51
CA GLY A 317 9.47 3.67 2.23
C GLY A 317 8.72 4.96 1.86
N VAL A 318 8.94 6.03 2.59
CA VAL A 318 8.33 7.36 2.34
C VAL A 318 8.82 7.92 1.00
N ASN A 319 10.14 7.94 0.78
CA ASN A 319 10.73 8.45 -0.46
C ASN A 319 10.28 7.67 -1.69
N ASP A 320 10.15 6.34 -1.61
CA ASP A 320 9.62 5.53 -2.72
C ASP A 320 8.19 5.94 -3.08
N ARG A 321 7.31 6.16 -2.09
CA ARG A 321 5.92 6.57 -2.32
C ARG A 321 5.82 7.95 -2.95
N LEU A 322 6.57 8.92 -2.45
CA LEU A 322 6.59 10.28 -2.98
C LEU A 322 7.17 10.34 -4.40
N ARG A 323 8.26 9.61 -4.65
CA ARG A 323 8.84 9.50 -6.00
C ARG A 323 7.82 8.97 -7.00
N ARG A 324 7.05 7.94 -6.64
CA ARG A 324 6.00 7.38 -7.50
C ARG A 324 4.82 8.31 -7.67
N ALA A 325 4.41 9.02 -6.61
CA ALA A 325 3.34 10.02 -6.68
C ALA A 325 3.71 11.19 -7.60
N ALA A 326 4.97 11.59 -7.61
CA ALA A 326 5.47 12.70 -8.43
C ALA A 326 5.87 12.29 -9.87
N PHE A 327 5.99 10.98 -10.18
CA PHE A 327 6.54 10.51 -11.45
C PHE A 327 5.76 11.00 -12.66
N GLY A 328 4.42 10.93 -12.63
CA GLY A 328 3.54 11.39 -13.70
C GLY A 328 3.52 12.91 -13.90
N SER A 329 4.07 13.66 -12.93
CA SER A 329 4.16 15.12 -12.93
C SER A 329 5.61 15.62 -13.10
N SER A 330 6.52 14.75 -13.56
CA SER A 330 7.91 15.12 -13.76
C SER A 330 8.01 16.28 -14.76
N GLY A 331 8.77 17.34 -14.36
CA GLY A 331 8.90 18.57 -15.18
C GLY A 331 7.84 19.64 -14.95
N ILE A 332 6.74 19.37 -14.24
CA ILE A 332 5.67 20.37 -14.00
C ILE A 332 6.20 21.61 -13.26
N LEU A 333 7.10 21.41 -12.30
CA LEU A 333 7.71 22.49 -11.54
C LEU A 333 8.53 23.41 -12.46
N GLN A 334 9.31 22.85 -13.41
CA GLN A 334 10.05 23.62 -14.38
C GLN A 334 9.13 24.43 -15.31
N GLN A 335 8.01 23.82 -15.75
CA GLN A 335 7.01 24.53 -16.56
C GLN A 335 6.44 25.73 -15.80
N PHE A 336 6.08 25.58 -14.55
CA PHE A 336 5.55 26.69 -13.72
C PHE A 336 6.59 27.77 -13.43
N LEU A 337 7.86 27.41 -13.31
CA LEU A 337 8.95 28.35 -13.07
C LEU A 337 9.45 29.03 -14.35
N SER A 338 9.08 28.56 -15.54
CA SER A 338 9.49 29.13 -16.82
C SER A 338 8.40 29.99 -17.48
N ALA A 339 7.18 29.93 -16.96
CA ALA A 339 6.01 30.69 -17.45
C ALA A 339 5.94 32.06 -16.78
#